data_39faa25d62fcc890844b32c5e6f71413
#
_entry.id   39faa25d62fcc890844b32c5e6f71413
#
_cell.length_a   1.000
_cell.length_b   1.000
_cell.length_c   1.000
_cell.angle_alpha   90.00
_cell.angle_beta   90.00
_cell.angle_gamma   90.00
#
_symmetry.space_group_name_H-M   'P 1'
#
loop_
_entity.id
_entity.type
_entity.pdbx_description
1 polymer ?
#
loop_
_entity_poly.entity_id
_entity_poly.type
_entity_poly.pdbx_seq_one_letter_code
_entity_poly.pdbx_strand_id
1 'polypeptide(L)'
;MSATVLGLALVAGLYFTPTLFDRFVLPAALPHLPGADVPPPGFEAASSPLGVPAATTGSTAYVLQEPPDPDQQFVAYDPCRPIHYVVRPDLAPPGTDQLIQQSVAAVSAATGLQFVYDGPTTEAPSTDRAAYQPDRYGRKWAPILIAWSTPEEAPDLAGRVAGTGGSSSLQVTGEPYVYVTGQVQLDAPALAETLAFPDGPALVRAVIMHELAHVVGLDHVDDPTQLMYAENSGRVDFGEGDRAGLALLGRGKCVPRI
;
A
#
# COMPACT_ATOMS: atom_id res chain seq x y z
N MET A 1 34.27 4.58 -38.01
CA MET A 1 33.78 3.37 -37.30
C MET A 1 32.31 3.29 -37.57
N SER A 2 31.78 2.12 -38.03
CA SER A 2 30.36 1.98 -38.35
C SER A 2 29.57 1.90 -37.03
N ALA A 3 28.31 2.34 -37.05
CA ALA A 3 27.40 2.27 -35.91
C ALA A 3 27.29 0.85 -35.32
N THR A 4 27.48 -0.18 -36.15
CA THR A 4 27.49 -1.58 -35.79
C THR A 4 28.67 -1.97 -34.87
N VAL A 5 29.87 -1.42 -35.12
CA VAL A 5 31.06 -1.67 -34.30
C VAL A 5 30.93 -0.99 -32.92
N LEU A 6 30.34 0.20 -32.90
CA LEU A 6 30.08 0.92 -31.65
C LEU A 6 29.03 0.17 -30.79
N GLY A 7 27.97 -0.34 -31.41
CA GLY A 7 26.94 -1.15 -30.74
C GLY A 7 27.48 -2.44 -30.15
N LEU A 8 28.33 -3.17 -30.89
CA LEU A 8 28.96 -4.41 -30.41
C LEU A 8 29.93 -4.15 -29.25
N ALA A 9 30.71 -3.04 -29.30
CA ALA A 9 31.62 -2.68 -28.23
C ALA A 9 30.86 -2.27 -26.96
N LEU A 10 29.70 -1.62 -27.08
CA LEU A 10 28.85 -1.23 -25.96
C LEU A 10 28.21 -2.48 -25.29
N VAL A 11 27.70 -3.41 -26.09
CA VAL A 11 27.16 -4.69 -25.59
C VAL A 11 28.22 -5.53 -24.91
N ALA A 12 29.43 -5.64 -25.50
CA ALA A 12 30.56 -6.33 -24.89
C ALA A 12 30.99 -5.67 -23.58
N GLY A 13 31.08 -4.35 -23.55
CA GLY A 13 31.41 -3.59 -22.33
C GLY A 13 30.41 -3.83 -21.19
N LEU A 14 29.11 -3.89 -21.50
CA LEU A 14 28.04 -4.17 -20.53
C LEU A 14 28.08 -5.63 -20.05
N TYR A 15 28.46 -6.57 -20.90
CA TYR A 15 28.62 -7.98 -20.52
C TYR A 15 29.77 -8.21 -19.52
N PHE A 16 30.85 -7.42 -19.62
CA PHE A 16 32.00 -7.47 -18.71
C PHE A 16 31.86 -6.59 -17.46
N THR A 17 30.78 -5.81 -17.34
CA THR A 17 30.47 -4.99 -16.16
C THR A 17 29.04 -5.25 -15.68
N PRO A 18 28.75 -6.46 -15.14
CA PRO A 18 27.40 -6.86 -14.73
C PRO A 18 26.73 -5.83 -13.79
N THR A 19 27.49 -5.25 -12.87
CA THR A 19 26.99 -4.26 -11.93
C THR A 19 26.47 -2.97 -12.59
N LEU A 20 27.07 -2.54 -13.70
CA LEU A 20 26.57 -1.38 -14.46
C LEU A 20 25.34 -1.75 -15.29
N PHE A 21 25.33 -2.96 -15.85
CA PHE A 21 24.18 -3.49 -16.58
C PHE A 21 22.97 -3.60 -15.65
N ASP A 22 23.12 -4.24 -14.49
CA ASP A 22 22.07 -4.44 -13.51
C ASP A 22 21.57 -3.12 -12.90
N ARG A 23 22.48 -2.15 -12.75
CA ARG A 23 22.14 -0.85 -12.12
C ARG A 23 21.49 0.16 -13.07
N PHE A 24 21.87 0.17 -14.36
CA PHE A 24 21.45 1.23 -15.29
C PHE A 24 20.69 0.73 -16.51
N VAL A 25 20.98 -0.45 -17.00
CA VAL A 25 20.38 -0.95 -18.25
C VAL A 25 19.18 -1.85 -17.96
N LEU A 26 19.33 -2.79 -17.04
CA LEU A 26 18.25 -3.74 -16.74
C LEU A 26 16.99 -3.05 -16.19
N PRO A 27 17.06 -2.13 -15.21
CA PRO A 27 15.88 -1.42 -14.74
C PRO A 27 15.21 -0.54 -15.81
N ALA A 28 16.00 -0.02 -16.73
CA ALA A 28 15.47 0.77 -17.86
C ALA A 28 14.86 -0.11 -18.97
N ALA A 29 15.36 -1.33 -19.15
CA ALA A 29 14.90 -2.24 -20.20
C ALA A 29 13.74 -3.13 -19.76
N LEU A 30 13.71 -3.56 -18.48
CA LEU A 30 12.69 -4.49 -17.95
C LEU A 30 11.26 -4.07 -18.29
N PRO A 31 10.83 -2.80 -18.10
CA PRO A 31 9.44 -2.40 -18.36
C PRO A 31 9.06 -2.43 -19.85
N HIS A 32 10.03 -2.61 -20.73
CA HIS A 32 9.83 -2.64 -22.19
C HIS A 32 9.99 -4.05 -22.78
N LEU A 33 10.37 -5.03 -21.94
CA LEU A 33 10.46 -6.41 -22.38
C LEU A 33 9.09 -7.10 -22.32
N PRO A 34 8.78 -8.00 -23.25
CA PRO A 34 7.60 -8.85 -23.16
C PRO A 34 7.62 -9.64 -21.84
N GLY A 35 6.55 -9.54 -21.04
CA GLY A 35 6.46 -10.17 -19.73
C GLY A 35 7.16 -9.41 -18.59
N ALA A 36 7.44 -8.11 -18.75
CA ALA A 36 7.89 -7.28 -17.65
C ALA A 36 6.79 -7.13 -16.59
N ASP A 37 7.11 -7.51 -15.35
CA ASP A 37 6.17 -7.48 -14.21
C ASP A 37 6.29 -6.18 -13.40
N VAL A 38 6.73 -5.09 -14.03
CA VAL A 38 6.92 -3.78 -13.40
C VAL A 38 6.52 -2.64 -14.33
N PRO A 39 6.00 -1.51 -13.80
CA PRO A 39 5.74 -0.30 -14.56
C PRO A 39 7.01 0.31 -15.17
N PRO A 40 6.86 1.20 -16.17
CA PRO A 40 7.98 2.01 -16.65
C PRO A 40 8.59 2.85 -15.52
N PRO A 41 9.92 2.90 -15.38
CA PRO A 41 10.59 3.69 -14.35
C PRO A 41 10.16 5.16 -14.40
N GLY A 42 9.94 5.74 -13.22
CA GLY A 42 9.56 7.16 -13.12
C GLY A 42 8.10 7.46 -13.43
N PHE A 43 7.27 6.45 -13.69
CA PHE A 43 5.85 6.69 -13.93
C PHE A 43 5.22 7.35 -12.69
N GLU A 44 4.62 8.53 -12.85
CA GLU A 44 4.02 9.37 -11.80
C GLU A 44 4.97 9.83 -10.68
N ALA A 45 6.27 9.62 -10.79
CA ALA A 45 7.21 10.06 -9.77
C ALA A 45 7.42 11.58 -9.79
N ALA A 46 7.13 12.24 -8.67
CA ALA A 46 7.49 13.63 -8.43
C ALA A 46 8.95 13.74 -7.90
N SER A 47 9.51 14.93 -7.98
CA SER A 47 10.87 15.22 -7.48
C SER A 47 10.95 15.42 -5.97
N SER A 48 9.81 15.54 -5.29
CA SER A 48 9.69 15.75 -3.84
C SER A 48 8.39 15.16 -3.32
N PRO A 49 8.27 14.92 -2.00
CA PRO A 49 7.05 14.42 -1.40
C PRO A 49 5.82 15.27 -1.75
N LEU A 50 4.71 14.59 -2.07
CA LEU A 50 3.45 15.22 -2.49
C LEU A 50 2.68 15.85 -1.32
N GLY A 51 2.98 15.43 -0.10
CA GLY A 51 2.37 15.96 1.11
C GLY A 51 3.33 15.93 2.29
N VAL A 52 2.84 16.34 3.44
CA VAL A 52 3.60 16.45 4.68
C VAL A 52 2.89 15.68 5.77
N PRO A 53 3.57 14.74 6.47
CA PRO A 53 3.01 14.04 7.61
C PRO A 53 2.54 14.99 8.71
N ALA A 54 1.50 14.59 9.42
CA ALA A 54 1.01 15.34 10.56
C ALA A 54 2.10 15.52 11.64
N ALA A 55 2.03 16.61 12.38
CA ALA A 55 2.84 16.78 13.59
C ALA A 55 2.35 15.80 14.67
N THR A 56 3.30 15.22 15.43
CA THR A 56 3.02 14.22 16.45
C THR A 56 3.57 14.62 17.80
N THR A 57 3.04 14.02 18.86
CA THR A 57 3.50 14.23 20.26
C THR A 57 4.81 13.50 20.57
N GLY A 58 5.33 12.69 19.65
CA GLY A 58 6.51 11.86 19.90
C GLY A 58 6.21 10.57 20.66
N SER A 59 4.93 10.13 20.70
CA SER A 59 4.56 8.82 21.26
C SER A 59 5.31 7.69 20.56
N THR A 60 5.67 6.65 21.31
CA THR A 60 6.30 5.42 20.80
C THR A 60 5.37 4.21 20.91
N ALA A 61 4.09 4.42 21.24
CA ALA A 61 3.09 3.37 21.37
C ALA A 61 2.56 2.91 20.00
N TYR A 62 3.44 2.45 19.13
CA TYR A 62 3.14 1.86 17.83
C TYR A 62 4.15 0.75 17.50
N VAL A 63 3.76 -0.15 16.62
CA VAL A 63 4.62 -1.18 16.05
C VAL A 63 4.60 -1.04 14.53
N LEU A 64 5.75 -1.20 13.89
CA LEU A 64 5.89 -1.22 12.43
C LEU A 64 5.98 -2.68 11.96
N GLN A 65 5.45 -2.95 10.77
CA GLN A 65 5.65 -4.24 10.13
C GLN A 65 7.13 -4.52 9.91
N GLU A 66 7.55 -5.76 10.13
CA GLU A 66 8.93 -6.18 9.98
C GLU A 66 9.37 -6.08 8.50
N PRO A 67 10.45 -5.34 8.20
CA PRO A 67 10.96 -5.24 6.84
C PRO A 67 11.63 -6.54 6.39
N PRO A 68 11.59 -6.87 5.08
CA PRO A 68 12.30 -8.04 4.53
C PRO A 68 13.83 -7.94 4.69
N ASP A 69 14.38 -6.74 4.74
CA ASP A 69 15.79 -6.45 4.96
C ASP A 69 15.98 -5.97 6.40
N PRO A 70 16.72 -6.70 7.26
CA PRO A 70 16.93 -6.32 8.65
C PRO A 70 17.74 -5.04 8.83
N ASP A 71 18.46 -4.58 7.81
CA ASP A 71 19.19 -3.31 7.83
C ASP A 71 18.28 -2.12 7.49
N GLN A 72 17.06 -2.36 7.01
CA GLN A 72 16.05 -1.33 6.75
C GLN A 72 15.17 -1.15 7.99
N GLN A 73 14.99 0.07 8.45
CA GLN A 73 14.23 0.35 9.68
C GLN A 73 12.73 0.07 9.52
N PHE A 74 12.15 0.36 8.35
CA PHE A 74 10.74 0.12 8.01
C PHE A 74 10.54 0.14 6.49
N VAL A 75 9.49 -0.48 6.01
CA VAL A 75 9.01 -0.32 4.63
C VAL A 75 7.89 0.73 4.61
N ALA A 76 7.87 1.58 3.60
CA ALA A 76 6.82 2.59 3.40
C ALA A 76 6.48 2.71 1.90
N TYR A 77 5.37 3.34 1.58
CA TYR A 77 5.09 3.83 0.24
C TYR A 77 6.00 5.00 -0.12
N ASP A 78 6.30 5.15 -1.42
CA ASP A 78 7.05 6.31 -1.94
C ASP A 78 6.20 7.59 -1.78
N PRO A 79 6.58 8.56 -0.92
CA PRO A 79 5.79 9.77 -0.70
C PRO A 79 5.83 10.72 -1.91
N CYS A 80 6.68 10.44 -2.91
CA CYS A 80 6.80 11.21 -4.15
C CYS A 80 5.88 10.68 -5.26
N ARG A 81 4.99 9.71 -4.97
CA ARG A 81 3.99 9.17 -5.87
C ARG A 81 2.59 9.24 -5.27
N PRO A 82 1.56 9.43 -6.09
CA PRO A 82 0.20 9.18 -5.64
C PRO A 82 0.00 7.67 -5.39
N ILE A 83 -0.74 7.35 -4.34
CA ILE A 83 -1.17 5.99 -4.05
C ILE A 83 -2.57 5.83 -4.63
N HIS A 84 -2.69 5.06 -5.69
CA HIS A 84 -3.97 4.77 -6.29
C HIS A 84 -4.73 3.73 -5.49
N TYR A 85 -6.06 3.87 -5.41
CA TYR A 85 -6.92 2.85 -4.84
C TYR A 85 -8.21 2.68 -5.64
N VAL A 86 -8.72 1.47 -5.61
CA VAL A 86 -9.98 1.05 -6.23
C VAL A 86 -10.85 0.36 -5.18
N VAL A 87 -12.15 0.40 -5.38
CA VAL A 87 -13.11 -0.26 -4.50
C VAL A 87 -13.88 -1.32 -5.30
N ARG A 88 -13.92 -2.54 -4.80
CA ARG A 88 -14.86 -3.56 -5.26
C ARG A 88 -16.16 -3.43 -4.45
N PRO A 89 -17.24 -2.92 -5.04
CA PRO A 89 -18.48 -2.65 -4.33
C PRO A 89 -19.40 -3.88 -4.16
N ASP A 90 -19.02 -5.03 -4.76
CA ASP A 90 -19.78 -6.24 -4.59
C ASP A 90 -19.91 -6.57 -3.11
N LEU A 91 -21.10 -6.89 -2.65
CA LEU A 91 -21.43 -7.15 -1.24
C LEU A 91 -21.31 -5.92 -0.31
N ALA A 92 -20.97 -4.73 -0.79
CA ALA A 92 -20.85 -3.53 0.03
C ALA A 92 -22.20 -3.21 0.72
N PRO A 93 -22.24 -3.08 2.06
CA PRO A 93 -23.44 -2.60 2.71
C PRO A 93 -23.77 -1.15 2.28
N PRO A 94 -25.06 -0.78 2.18
CA PRO A 94 -25.45 0.56 1.74
C PRO A 94 -24.81 1.68 2.58
N GLY A 95 -24.31 2.74 1.93
CA GLY A 95 -23.75 3.93 2.59
C GLY A 95 -22.28 3.80 3.02
N THR A 96 -21.62 2.67 2.75
CA THR A 96 -20.22 2.46 3.17
C THR A 96 -19.18 3.14 2.30
N ASP A 97 -19.51 3.60 1.10
CA ASP A 97 -18.59 4.34 0.23
C ASP A 97 -18.03 5.59 0.93
N GLN A 98 -18.88 6.31 1.67
CA GLN A 98 -18.46 7.48 2.42
C GLN A 98 -17.52 7.10 3.58
N LEU A 99 -17.71 5.96 4.21
CA LEU A 99 -16.85 5.46 5.29
C LEU A 99 -15.45 5.14 4.77
N ILE A 100 -15.35 4.50 3.58
CA ILE A 100 -14.07 4.26 2.90
C ILE A 100 -13.36 5.59 2.62
N GLN A 101 -14.06 6.56 2.01
CA GLN A 101 -13.46 7.87 1.69
C GLN A 101 -12.96 8.60 2.95
N GLN A 102 -13.74 8.59 4.04
CA GLN A 102 -13.33 9.18 5.33
C GLN A 102 -12.12 8.48 5.93
N SER A 103 -12.05 7.15 5.83
CA SER A 103 -10.93 6.36 6.34
C SER A 103 -9.63 6.64 5.56
N VAL A 104 -9.72 6.65 4.24
CA VAL A 104 -8.59 7.02 3.37
C VAL A 104 -8.12 8.45 3.67
N ALA A 105 -9.05 9.40 3.84
CA ALA A 105 -8.71 10.79 4.19
C ALA A 105 -8.01 10.89 5.55
N ALA A 106 -8.42 10.09 6.55
CA ALA A 106 -7.79 10.06 7.88
C ALA A 106 -6.35 9.53 7.81
N VAL A 107 -6.11 8.44 7.06
CA VAL A 107 -4.76 7.89 6.83
C VAL A 107 -3.90 8.87 6.04
N SER A 108 -4.44 9.48 4.98
CA SER A 108 -3.76 10.51 4.20
C SER A 108 -3.33 11.70 5.07
N ALA A 109 -4.23 12.19 5.93
CA ALA A 109 -3.95 13.30 6.84
C ALA A 109 -2.85 12.96 7.87
N ALA A 110 -2.83 11.73 8.39
CA ALA A 110 -1.83 11.29 9.35
C ALA A 110 -0.44 11.09 8.72
N THR A 111 -0.40 10.47 7.54
CA THR A 111 0.84 10.11 6.84
C THR A 111 1.37 11.22 5.93
N GLY A 112 0.52 12.11 5.43
CA GLY A 112 0.85 13.02 4.32
C GLY A 112 0.88 12.35 2.94
N LEU A 113 0.69 11.02 2.86
CA LEU A 113 0.61 10.30 1.60
C LEU A 113 -0.65 10.73 0.83
N GLN A 114 -0.53 10.87 -0.49
CA GLN A 114 -1.63 11.32 -1.33
C GLN A 114 -2.32 10.14 -1.99
N PHE A 115 -3.61 9.95 -1.68
CA PHE A 115 -4.43 8.87 -2.24
C PHE A 115 -5.30 9.37 -3.37
N VAL A 116 -5.40 8.59 -4.45
CA VAL A 116 -6.21 8.89 -5.64
C VAL A 116 -7.20 7.75 -5.87
N TYR A 117 -8.48 8.07 -5.89
CA TYR A 117 -9.54 7.11 -6.18
C TYR A 117 -9.69 6.91 -7.70
N ASP A 118 -9.44 5.70 -8.18
CA ASP A 118 -9.54 5.34 -9.60
C ASP A 118 -10.92 4.78 -9.99
N GLY A 119 -11.85 4.73 -9.06
CA GLY A 119 -13.20 4.23 -9.30
C GLY A 119 -13.44 2.80 -8.83
N PRO A 120 -14.60 2.24 -9.16
CA PRO A 120 -14.95 0.87 -8.82
C PRO A 120 -14.19 -0.14 -9.68
N THR A 121 -14.00 -1.35 -9.14
CA THR A 121 -13.39 -2.48 -9.86
C THR A 121 -14.21 -3.75 -9.66
N THR A 122 -14.04 -4.70 -10.57
CA THR A 122 -14.53 -6.08 -10.45
C THR A 122 -13.43 -7.05 -10.04
N GLU A 123 -12.24 -6.56 -9.68
CA GLU A 123 -11.14 -7.40 -9.22
C GLU A 123 -11.51 -8.05 -7.90
N ALA A 124 -11.48 -9.39 -7.85
CA ALA A 124 -11.63 -10.14 -6.62
C ALA A 124 -10.33 -10.09 -5.78
N PRO A 125 -10.42 -10.09 -4.45
CA PRO A 125 -9.23 -10.21 -3.60
C PRO A 125 -8.54 -11.56 -3.82
N SER A 126 -7.21 -11.58 -3.69
CA SER A 126 -6.42 -12.80 -3.86
C SER A 126 -5.14 -12.72 -3.03
N THR A 127 -4.72 -13.85 -2.46
CA THR A 127 -3.42 -13.98 -1.78
C THR A 127 -2.25 -13.83 -2.75
N ASP A 128 -2.46 -14.23 -4.03
CA ASP A 128 -1.45 -14.15 -5.10
C ASP A 128 -1.67 -12.94 -6.03
N ARG A 129 -2.19 -11.85 -5.46
CA ARG A 129 -2.48 -10.64 -6.25
C ARG A 129 -1.22 -10.06 -6.86
N ALA A 130 -1.16 -10.03 -8.22
CA ALA A 130 -0.04 -9.43 -8.94
C ALA A 130 0.07 -7.93 -8.65
N ALA A 131 1.28 -7.46 -8.34
CA ALA A 131 1.55 -6.06 -8.06
C ALA A 131 1.50 -5.18 -9.32
N TYR A 132 1.67 -5.75 -10.50
CA TYR A 132 1.53 -5.07 -11.79
C TYR A 132 0.54 -5.79 -12.67
N GLN A 133 -0.52 -5.11 -13.08
CA GLN A 133 -1.63 -5.65 -13.87
C GLN A 133 -1.92 -4.71 -15.06
N PRO A 134 -1.03 -4.66 -16.08
CA PRO A 134 -1.12 -3.68 -17.16
C PRO A 134 -2.42 -3.77 -17.98
N ASP A 135 -2.99 -4.96 -18.14
CA ASP A 135 -4.24 -5.17 -18.86
C ASP A 135 -5.46 -4.57 -18.13
N ARG A 136 -5.36 -4.43 -16.80
CA ARG A 136 -6.45 -3.89 -15.97
C ARG A 136 -6.22 -2.43 -15.59
N TYR A 137 -5.00 -2.08 -15.22
CA TYR A 137 -4.68 -0.78 -14.61
C TYR A 137 -3.68 0.06 -15.42
N GLY A 138 -3.26 -0.42 -16.61
CA GLY A 138 -2.34 0.29 -17.49
C GLY A 138 -0.91 0.32 -16.94
N ARG A 139 -0.23 1.45 -17.10
CA ARG A 139 1.22 1.57 -16.89
C ARG A 139 1.64 1.84 -15.44
N LYS A 140 0.75 1.75 -14.46
CA LYS A 140 1.03 1.98 -13.04
C LYS A 140 1.00 0.66 -12.25
N TRP A 141 1.52 0.69 -11.03
CA TRP A 141 1.29 -0.38 -10.08
C TRP A 141 -0.19 -0.63 -9.88
N ALA A 142 -0.58 -1.86 -9.60
CA ALA A 142 -1.97 -2.17 -9.29
C ALA A 142 -2.40 -1.33 -8.09
N PRO A 143 -3.53 -0.58 -8.17
CA PRO A 143 -4.03 0.23 -7.06
C PRO A 143 -4.24 -0.60 -5.79
N ILE A 144 -4.23 0.01 -4.63
CA ILE A 144 -4.73 -0.65 -3.41
C ILE A 144 -6.16 -1.10 -3.69
N LEU A 145 -6.43 -2.39 -3.50
CA LEU A 145 -7.77 -2.95 -3.63
C LEU A 145 -8.47 -2.90 -2.27
N ILE A 146 -9.62 -2.25 -2.19
CA ILE A 146 -10.52 -2.33 -1.04
C ILE A 146 -11.73 -3.16 -1.47
N ALA A 147 -11.87 -4.35 -0.92
CA ALA A 147 -12.91 -5.29 -1.33
C ALA A 147 -13.80 -5.69 -0.16
N TRP A 148 -15.10 -5.63 -0.38
CA TRP A 148 -16.09 -6.28 0.47
C TRP A 148 -16.16 -7.75 0.06
N SER A 149 -16.03 -8.64 1.04
CA SER A 149 -15.92 -10.09 0.82
C SER A 149 -16.70 -10.86 1.88
N THR A 150 -16.74 -12.18 1.72
CA THR A 150 -17.22 -13.08 2.76
C THR A 150 -16.11 -14.03 3.18
N PRO A 151 -16.22 -14.71 4.34
CA PRO A 151 -15.26 -15.75 4.74
C PRO A 151 -15.12 -16.91 3.74
N GLU A 152 -16.14 -17.15 2.90
CA GLU A 152 -16.05 -18.17 1.84
C GLU A 152 -15.18 -17.72 0.68
N GLU A 153 -15.20 -16.43 0.34
CA GLU A 153 -14.34 -15.84 -0.71
C GLU A 153 -12.93 -15.54 -0.19
N ALA A 154 -12.82 -15.07 1.04
CA ALA A 154 -11.59 -14.68 1.71
C ALA A 154 -11.47 -15.42 3.05
N PRO A 155 -10.85 -16.62 3.08
CA PRO A 155 -10.79 -17.47 4.29
C PRO A 155 -10.11 -16.81 5.50
N ASP A 156 -9.26 -15.82 5.30
CA ASP A 156 -8.62 -15.05 6.36
C ASP A 156 -9.61 -14.20 7.18
N LEU A 157 -10.84 -13.99 6.66
CA LEU A 157 -11.94 -13.35 7.38
C LEU A 157 -12.69 -14.31 8.29
N ALA A 158 -12.34 -15.60 8.31
CA ALA A 158 -13.06 -16.58 9.10
C ALA A 158 -12.97 -16.31 10.62
N GLY A 159 -14.08 -16.52 11.32
CA GLY A 159 -14.17 -16.39 12.77
C GLY A 159 -14.58 -14.99 13.22
N ARG A 160 -13.72 -14.26 13.92
CA ARG A 160 -14.02 -12.93 14.48
C ARG A 160 -13.22 -11.83 13.80
N VAL A 161 -12.75 -12.05 12.57
CA VAL A 161 -11.96 -11.13 11.80
C VAL A 161 -12.88 -10.23 10.98
N ALA A 162 -12.95 -8.95 11.30
CA ALA A 162 -13.81 -7.97 10.63
C ALA A 162 -13.19 -7.44 9.32
N GLY A 163 -11.86 -7.53 9.20
CA GLY A 163 -11.10 -7.13 8.02
C GLY A 163 -9.69 -7.67 8.06
N THR A 164 -9.00 -7.56 6.93
CA THR A 164 -7.56 -7.78 6.80
C THR A 164 -6.96 -6.73 5.89
N GLY A 165 -5.75 -6.26 6.21
CA GLY A 165 -5.04 -5.27 5.42
C GLY A 165 -3.55 -5.61 5.27
N GLY A 166 -2.97 -5.35 4.10
CA GLY A 166 -1.55 -5.56 3.89
C GLY A 166 -1.07 -5.08 2.53
N SER A 167 0.25 -5.02 2.38
CA SER A 167 0.91 -4.53 1.16
C SER A 167 2.02 -5.45 0.69
N SER A 168 2.27 -5.40 -0.61
CA SER A 168 3.43 -6.03 -1.23
C SER A 168 4.52 -4.99 -1.45
N SER A 169 5.74 -5.35 -1.07
CA SER A 169 6.92 -4.51 -1.26
C SER A 169 7.83 -5.04 -2.38
N LEU A 170 8.55 -4.14 -2.99
CA LEU A 170 9.56 -4.43 -4.00
C LEU A 170 10.85 -3.66 -3.69
N GLN A 171 11.98 -4.25 -4.06
CA GLN A 171 13.29 -3.60 -4.00
C GLN A 171 13.88 -3.48 -5.41
N VAL A 172 14.27 -2.28 -5.79
CA VAL A 172 15.13 -2.05 -6.96
C VAL A 172 16.58 -2.01 -6.50
N THR A 173 17.49 -2.59 -7.26
CA THR A 173 18.92 -2.67 -6.91
C THR A 173 19.50 -1.34 -6.45
N GLY A 174 19.99 -1.31 -5.21
CA GLY A 174 20.58 -0.12 -4.57
C GLY A 174 19.57 0.85 -3.96
N GLU A 175 18.29 0.51 -3.93
CA GLU A 175 17.21 1.24 -3.23
C GLU A 175 16.64 0.41 -2.08
N PRO A 176 15.94 1.01 -1.11
CA PRO A 176 15.25 0.26 -0.06
C PRO A 176 14.05 -0.50 -0.62
N TYR A 177 13.50 -1.43 0.16
CA TYR A 177 12.16 -1.96 -0.08
C TYR A 177 11.12 -0.86 0.04
N VAL A 178 10.16 -0.85 -0.88
CA VAL A 178 9.06 0.13 -0.94
C VAL A 178 7.75 -0.61 -1.20
N TYR A 179 6.68 -0.25 -0.52
CA TYR A 179 5.36 -0.76 -0.85
C TYR A 179 4.91 -0.22 -2.20
N VAL A 180 4.37 -1.10 -3.05
CA VAL A 180 3.95 -0.76 -4.43
C VAL A 180 2.47 -0.99 -4.67
N THR A 181 1.85 -1.90 -3.91
CA THR A 181 0.42 -2.20 -3.95
C THR A 181 -0.01 -2.80 -2.63
N GLY A 182 -1.32 -2.92 -2.43
CA GLY A 182 -1.89 -3.56 -1.24
C GLY A 182 -3.33 -3.97 -1.46
N GLN A 183 -3.91 -4.62 -0.46
CA GLN A 183 -5.34 -4.89 -0.43
C GLN A 183 -5.89 -4.81 0.99
N VAL A 184 -7.15 -4.44 1.08
CA VAL A 184 -8.01 -4.52 2.25
C VAL A 184 -9.18 -5.42 1.90
N GLN A 185 -9.45 -6.40 2.75
CA GLN A 185 -10.63 -7.26 2.66
C GLN A 185 -11.50 -6.97 3.88
N LEU A 186 -12.79 -6.73 3.65
CA LEU A 186 -13.75 -6.37 4.68
C LEU A 186 -14.84 -7.44 4.74
N ASP A 187 -15.09 -7.99 5.92
CA ASP A 187 -16.18 -8.97 6.13
C ASP A 187 -17.55 -8.28 5.99
N ALA A 188 -18.14 -8.40 4.80
CA ALA A 188 -19.39 -7.74 4.48
C ALA A 188 -20.55 -8.16 5.40
N PRO A 189 -20.79 -9.46 5.68
CA PRO A 189 -21.79 -9.91 6.66
C PRO A 189 -21.59 -9.32 8.06
N ALA A 190 -20.38 -9.46 8.64
CA ALA A 190 -20.10 -9.01 10.00
C ALA A 190 -20.21 -7.49 10.14
N LEU A 191 -19.74 -6.75 9.13
CA LEU A 191 -19.81 -5.28 9.13
C LEU A 191 -21.22 -4.75 8.84
N ALA A 192 -22.05 -5.51 8.07
CA ALA A 192 -23.46 -5.18 7.91
C ALA A 192 -24.23 -5.34 9.24
N GLU A 193 -23.94 -6.36 10.04
CA GLU A 193 -24.47 -6.50 11.40
C GLU A 193 -24.02 -5.36 12.30
N THR A 194 -22.73 -4.97 12.23
CA THR A 194 -22.18 -3.84 13.00
C THR A 194 -22.90 -2.53 12.65
N LEU A 195 -23.18 -2.27 11.37
CA LEU A 195 -23.89 -1.07 10.90
C LEU A 195 -25.32 -0.94 11.46
N ALA A 196 -25.94 -2.02 11.95
CA ALA A 196 -27.27 -1.98 12.55
C ALA A 196 -27.28 -1.32 13.94
N PHE A 197 -26.13 -1.11 14.58
CA PHE A 197 -26.03 -0.42 15.87
C PHE A 197 -25.96 1.13 15.68
N PRO A 198 -26.38 1.93 16.68
CA PRO A 198 -26.37 3.39 16.57
C PRO A 198 -24.99 4.00 16.29
N ASP A 199 -23.92 3.40 16.83
CA ASP A 199 -22.51 3.77 16.62
C ASP A 199 -21.83 2.96 15.51
N GLY A 200 -22.57 2.07 14.85
CA GLY A 200 -22.10 1.17 13.82
C GLY A 200 -21.28 1.82 12.71
N PRO A 201 -21.72 2.95 12.12
CA PRO A 201 -20.91 3.65 11.10
C PRO A 201 -19.54 4.10 11.60
N ALA A 202 -19.41 4.54 12.86
CA ALA A 202 -18.14 4.92 13.45
C ALA A 202 -17.23 3.69 13.67
N LEU A 203 -17.79 2.58 14.11
CA LEU A 203 -17.06 1.32 14.30
C LEU A 203 -16.58 0.73 12.96
N VAL A 204 -17.45 0.71 11.94
CA VAL A 204 -17.06 0.23 10.59
C VAL A 204 -15.97 1.12 9.99
N ARG A 205 -16.07 2.45 10.13
CA ARG A 205 -15.01 3.36 9.74
C ARG A 205 -13.70 3.05 10.46
N ALA A 206 -13.75 2.75 11.75
CA ALA A 206 -12.60 2.39 12.56
C ALA A 206 -11.92 1.11 12.05
N VAL A 207 -12.68 0.07 11.70
CA VAL A 207 -12.15 -1.15 11.07
C VAL A 207 -11.44 -0.80 9.75
N ILE A 208 -12.07 -0.04 8.87
CA ILE A 208 -11.44 0.36 7.59
C ILE A 208 -10.15 1.14 7.81
N MET A 209 -10.12 2.04 8.80
CA MET A 209 -8.92 2.79 9.18
C MET A 209 -7.81 1.88 9.71
N HIS A 210 -8.15 0.88 10.53
CA HIS A 210 -7.24 -0.12 11.06
C HIS A 210 -6.59 -0.92 9.92
N GLU A 211 -7.38 -1.44 8.99
CA GLU A 211 -6.87 -2.21 7.85
C GLU A 211 -6.01 -1.35 6.90
N LEU A 212 -6.40 -0.09 6.67
CA LEU A 212 -5.59 0.84 5.89
C LEU A 212 -4.28 1.21 6.59
N ALA A 213 -4.25 1.22 7.92
CA ALA A 213 -3.01 1.43 8.67
C ALA A 213 -2.04 0.25 8.54
N HIS A 214 -2.55 -1.00 8.46
CA HIS A 214 -1.75 -2.15 8.06
C HIS A 214 -1.21 -2.03 6.64
N VAL A 215 -2.03 -1.57 5.69
CA VAL A 215 -1.60 -1.33 4.30
C VAL A 215 -0.43 -0.36 4.24
N VAL A 216 -0.42 0.71 5.05
CA VAL A 216 0.70 1.67 5.03
C VAL A 216 1.89 1.26 5.88
N GLY A 217 1.80 0.17 6.69
CA GLY A 217 2.95 -0.44 7.36
C GLY A 217 2.93 -0.46 8.89
N LEU A 218 1.80 -0.13 9.55
CA LEU A 218 1.64 -0.38 10.98
C LEU A 218 1.33 -1.85 11.25
N ASP A 219 1.80 -2.35 12.37
CA ASP A 219 1.43 -3.63 12.95
C ASP A 219 0.61 -3.42 14.23
N HIS A 220 0.07 -4.50 14.78
CA HIS A 220 -0.64 -4.47 16.04
C HIS A 220 0.25 -4.02 17.20
N VAL A 221 -0.30 -3.23 18.10
CA VAL A 221 0.37 -2.79 19.34
C VAL A 221 -0.40 -3.25 20.55
N ASP A 222 0.31 -3.69 21.61
CA ASP A 222 -0.32 -4.12 22.86
C ASP A 222 -0.66 -2.90 23.76
N ASP A 223 -1.51 -2.01 23.24
CA ASP A 223 -2.02 -0.83 23.95
C ASP A 223 -3.46 -0.54 23.51
N PRO A 224 -4.47 -0.81 24.39
CA PRO A 224 -5.89 -0.62 24.04
C PRO A 224 -6.30 0.85 23.86
N THR A 225 -5.40 1.80 24.08
CA THR A 225 -5.63 3.22 23.79
C THR A 225 -5.33 3.57 22.32
N GLN A 226 -4.77 2.65 21.56
CA GLN A 226 -4.50 2.78 20.13
C GLN A 226 -5.55 2.07 19.30
N LEU A 227 -5.80 2.56 18.07
CA LEU A 227 -6.68 1.88 17.12
C LEU A 227 -6.06 0.58 16.61
N MET A 228 -4.70 0.51 16.55
CA MET A 228 -3.95 -0.68 16.13
C MET A 228 -3.84 -1.75 17.23
N TYR A 229 -4.59 -1.64 18.32
CA TYR A 229 -4.77 -2.76 19.25
C TYR A 229 -5.52 -3.89 18.56
N ALA A 230 -5.05 -5.14 18.70
CA ALA A 230 -5.56 -6.29 17.94
C ALA A 230 -7.03 -6.64 18.24
N GLU A 231 -7.53 -6.26 19.42
CA GLU A 231 -8.92 -6.53 19.81
C GLU A 231 -9.77 -5.25 19.75
N ASN A 232 -11.08 -5.41 19.57
CA ASN A 232 -11.99 -4.27 19.60
C ASN A 232 -12.02 -3.64 21.00
N SER A 233 -11.40 -2.47 21.13
CA SER A 233 -11.38 -1.67 22.35
C SER A 233 -12.46 -0.56 22.39
N GLY A 234 -13.34 -0.53 21.37
CA GLY A 234 -14.35 0.53 21.20
C GLY A 234 -13.78 1.85 20.69
N ARG A 235 -12.52 1.89 20.30
CA ARG A 235 -11.92 3.07 19.68
C ARG A 235 -12.42 3.27 18.27
N VAL A 236 -12.70 4.53 17.93
CA VAL A 236 -13.23 4.91 16.62
C VAL A 236 -12.30 5.85 15.85
N ASP A 237 -11.11 6.14 16.41
CA ASP A 237 -10.12 7.02 15.77
C ASP A 237 -8.71 6.65 16.23
N PHE A 238 -7.69 7.03 15.44
CA PHE A 238 -6.28 6.81 15.78
C PHE A 238 -5.90 7.40 17.14
N GLY A 239 -5.17 6.62 17.93
CA GLY A 239 -4.51 7.10 19.13
C GLY A 239 -3.25 7.91 18.82
N GLU A 240 -2.57 8.41 19.85
CA GLU A 240 -1.33 9.19 19.68
C GLU A 240 -0.18 8.36 19.12
N GLY A 241 -0.09 7.08 19.53
CA GLY A 241 0.89 6.14 19.01
C GLY A 241 0.66 5.82 17.54
N ASP A 242 -0.59 5.50 17.16
CA ASP A 242 -0.94 5.25 15.75
C ASP A 242 -0.55 6.43 14.87
N ARG A 243 -0.90 7.66 15.30
CA ARG A 243 -0.55 8.88 14.55
C ARG A 243 0.96 9.08 14.43
N ALA A 244 1.73 8.76 15.48
CA ALA A 244 3.18 8.86 15.46
C ALA A 244 3.80 7.86 14.46
N GLY A 245 3.35 6.61 14.48
CA GLY A 245 3.78 5.58 13.53
C GLY A 245 3.39 5.92 12.09
N LEU A 246 2.14 6.35 11.85
CA LEU A 246 1.67 6.79 10.53
C LEU A 246 2.47 7.98 9.99
N ALA A 247 2.77 8.97 10.84
CA ALA A 247 3.59 10.11 10.43
C ALA A 247 5.04 9.72 10.12
N LEU A 248 5.59 8.70 10.79
CA LEU A 248 6.89 8.15 10.45
C LEU A 248 6.86 7.45 9.08
N LEU A 249 5.85 6.62 8.82
CA LEU A 249 5.66 5.91 7.55
C LEU A 249 5.48 6.87 6.37
N GLY A 250 4.90 8.05 6.59
CA GLY A 250 4.80 9.11 5.59
C GLY A 250 6.13 9.80 5.24
N ARG A 251 7.22 9.48 5.95
CA ARG A 251 8.58 9.99 5.70
C ARG A 251 9.46 8.99 4.97
N GLY A 252 8.85 8.09 4.22
CA GLY A 252 9.56 7.17 3.36
C GLY A 252 10.49 7.88 2.38
N LYS A 253 11.41 7.13 1.78
CA LYS A 253 12.32 7.65 0.75
C LYS A 253 11.59 7.77 -0.59
N CYS A 254 11.84 8.84 -1.34
CA CYS A 254 11.45 8.91 -2.74
C CYS A 254 12.30 7.94 -3.56
N VAL A 255 11.65 7.05 -4.30
CA VAL A 255 12.30 6.00 -5.12
C VAL A 255 11.81 6.12 -6.58
N PRO A 256 12.35 7.08 -7.34
CA PRO A 256 11.81 7.41 -8.67
C PRO A 256 11.95 6.27 -9.69
N ARG A 257 12.75 5.24 -9.40
CA ARG A 257 12.97 4.10 -10.31
C ARG A 257 12.01 2.91 -10.07
N ILE A 258 11.16 2.98 -9.06
CA ILE A 258 10.11 1.98 -8.79
C ILE A 258 8.91 2.19 -9.70
#